data_5cc8789665b9c1e595187c1a54e46a4a
#
_entry.id   5cc8789665b9c1e595187c1a54e46a4a
#
_cell.length_a   1.000
_cell.length_b   1.000
_cell.length_c   1.000
_cell.angle_alpha   90.00
_cell.angle_beta   90.00
_cell.angle_gamma   90.00
#
_symmetry.space_group_name_H-M   'P 1'
#
loop_
_entity.id
_entity.type
_entity.pdbx_description
1 polymer ?
#
loop_
_entity_poly.entity_id
_entity_poly.type
_entity_poly.pdbx_seq_one_letter_code
_entity_poly.pdbx_strand_id
1 'polypeptide(L)'
;MKLKLGDIAKIQTGLFANNFADGDIVYLQAKHFNEEGLLKYALHPDLNSNEIEQRHLLKKGDVLFAAKGTRNFAAVYQNKKQACVASTSFFVIRLIEKNILPEYLAWYLNHPNTQQLLKNQAIGTSMVSISKVVLQNLEIHIPDLKTQKNILHVTELWKKEKQLKLQIETLREQQIQNQ
;
A
#
# COMPACT_ATOMS: atom_id res chain seq x y z
N MET A 1 -10.20 6.13 -19.55
CA MET A 1 -10.30 4.73 -20.03
C MET A 1 -10.44 3.83 -18.79
N LYS A 2 -11.22 2.76 -18.87
CA LYS A 2 -11.30 1.75 -17.78
C LYS A 2 -10.63 0.47 -18.25
N LEU A 3 -9.72 -0.06 -17.44
CA LEU A 3 -9.03 -1.33 -17.68
C LEU A 3 -9.04 -2.19 -16.41
N LYS A 4 -9.00 -3.50 -16.57
CA LYS A 4 -8.84 -4.40 -15.43
C LYS A 4 -7.40 -4.30 -14.89
N LEU A 5 -7.24 -4.36 -13.57
CA LEU A 5 -5.93 -4.30 -12.96
C LEU A 5 -5.00 -5.43 -13.44
N GLY A 6 -5.54 -6.61 -13.71
CA GLY A 6 -4.78 -7.73 -14.26
C GLY A 6 -4.22 -7.51 -15.67
N ASP A 7 -4.83 -6.59 -16.46
CA ASP A 7 -4.36 -6.26 -17.82
C ASP A 7 -3.21 -5.24 -17.81
N ILE A 8 -3.11 -4.43 -16.74
CA ILE A 8 -2.13 -3.33 -16.62
C ILE A 8 -1.00 -3.61 -15.63
N ALA A 9 -1.07 -4.71 -14.89
CA ALA A 9 -0.10 -5.04 -13.85
C ALA A 9 0.10 -6.55 -13.68
N LYS A 10 1.32 -6.94 -13.34
CA LYS A 10 1.62 -8.27 -12.79
C LYS A 10 1.32 -8.26 -11.31
N ILE A 11 0.52 -9.23 -10.85
CA ILE A 11 0.14 -9.38 -9.44
C ILE A 11 0.71 -10.71 -8.93
N GLN A 12 1.53 -10.63 -7.90
CA GLN A 12 2.07 -11.82 -7.22
C GLN A 12 1.77 -11.79 -5.73
N THR A 13 1.62 -12.95 -5.12
CA THR A 13 1.51 -13.06 -3.65
C THR A 13 2.89 -12.85 -3.05
N GLY A 14 2.94 -12.18 -1.90
CA GLY A 14 4.16 -12.08 -1.11
C GLY A 14 4.65 -13.46 -0.62
N LEU A 15 5.85 -13.49 -0.09
CA LEU A 15 6.55 -14.68 0.34
C LEU A 15 6.13 -15.09 1.76
N PHE A 16 6.05 -16.40 2.02
CA PHE A 16 6.07 -16.92 3.38
C PHE A 16 7.53 -17.16 3.77
N ALA A 17 7.98 -16.58 4.86
CA ALA A 17 9.31 -16.80 5.39
C ALA A 17 9.28 -16.76 6.93
N ASN A 18 10.19 -17.49 7.54
CA ASN A 18 10.47 -17.39 8.97
C ASN A 18 11.55 -16.34 9.19
N ASN A 19 11.40 -15.51 10.21
CA ASN A 19 12.38 -14.49 10.54
C ASN A 19 13.62 -15.13 11.16
N PHE A 20 14.79 -14.61 10.79
CA PHE A 20 16.09 -14.94 11.37
C PHE A 20 16.65 -13.71 12.09
N ALA A 21 17.48 -13.92 13.12
CA ALA A 21 18.03 -12.82 13.91
C ALA A 21 19.01 -11.92 13.13
N ASP A 22 19.74 -12.50 12.16
CA ASP A 22 20.76 -11.82 11.36
C ASP A 22 20.48 -12.04 9.87
N GLY A 23 19.74 -11.15 9.28
CA GLY A 23 19.39 -11.17 7.85
C GLY A 23 20.01 -9.99 7.10
N ASP A 24 19.91 -10.02 5.77
CA ASP A 24 20.31 -8.96 4.86
C ASP A 24 19.12 -8.40 4.04
N ILE A 25 17.96 -9.05 4.14
CA ILE A 25 16.70 -8.65 3.50
C ILE A 25 15.62 -8.33 4.53
N VAL A 26 14.90 -7.26 4.31
CA VAL A 26 13.76 -6.83 5.16
C VAL A 26 12.49 -7.57 4.77
N TYR A 27 11.80 -8.17 5.76
CA TYR A 27 10.50 -8.80 5.60
C TYR A 27 9.37 -7.84 5.93
N LEU A 28 8.73 -7.28 4.91
CA LEU A 28 7.62 -6.33 5.06
C LEU A 28 6.32 -7.06 5.40
N GLN A 29 5.77 -6.74 6.57
CA GLN A 29 4.49 -7.25 7.05
C GLN A 29 3.50 -6.09 7.24
N ALA A 30 2.20 -6.36 7.23
CA ALA A 30 1.16 -5.33 7.39
C ALA A 30 1.30 -4.52 8.70
N LYS A 31 1.81 -5.13 9.78
CA LYS A 31 2.09 -4.47 11.06
C LYS A 31 3.09 -3.32 10.98
N HIS A 32 3.95 -3.30 9.96
CA HIS A 32 4.97 -2.26 9.75
C HIS A 32 4.39 -0.98 9.15
N PHE A 33 3.12 -0.99 8.75
CA PHE A 33 2.44 0.17 8.17
C PHE A 33 1.43 0.74 9.17
N ASN A 34 1.26 2.08 9.12
CA ASN A 34 0.20 2.75 9.83
C ASN A 34 -1.13 2.63 9.07
N GLU A 35 -2.16 3.27 9.59
CA GLU A 35 -3.50 3.28 8.99
C GLU A 35 -3.55 3.92 7.60
N GLU A 36 -2.61 4.77 7.28
CA GLU A 36 -2.49 5.47 6.00
C GLU A 36 -1.62 4.72 4.97
N GLY A 37 -1.10 3.54 5.34
CA GLY A 37 -0.18 2.77 4.50
C GLY A 37 1.25 3.32 4.48
N LEU A 38 1.62 4.14 5.47
CA LEU A 38 2.98 4.65 5.64
C LEU A 38 3.76 3.74 6.59
N LEU A 39 5.05 3.57 6.33
CA LEU A 39 5.95 2.81 7.22
C LEU A 39 6.06 3.51 8.57
N LYS A 40 5.88 2.75 9.66
CA LYS A 40 5.89 3.26 11.05
C LYS A 40 7.28 3.45 11.62
N TYR A 41 8.24 2.59 11.23
CA TYR A 41 9.55 2.45 11.88
C TYR A 41 10.65 2.22 10.88
N ALA A 42 11.89 2.43 11.33
CA ALA A 42 13.06 1.88 10.66
C ALA A 42 12.95 0.35 10.66
N LEU A 43 13.12 -0.25 9.49
CA LEU A 43 13.03 -1.69 9.31
C LEU A 43 14.43 -2.30 9.46
N HIS A 44 14.49 -3.43 10.14
CA HIS A 44 15.73 -4.21 10.27
C HIS A 44 15.65 -5.43 9.35
N PRO A 45 16.76 -5.81 8.69
CA PRO A 45 16.85 -7.04 7.93
C PRO A 45 16.64 -8.25 8.84
N ASP A 46 15.77 -9.15 8.43
CA ASP A 46 15.35 -10.32 9.20
C ASP A 46 15.19 -11.59 8.35
N LEU A 47 15.66 -11.56 7.09
CA LEU A 47 15.70 -12.70 6.19
C LEU A 47 17.07 -12.84 5.52
N ASN A 48 17.47 -14.08 5.18
CA ASN A 48 18.69 -14.37 4.45
C ASN A 48 18.44 -14.37 2.94
N SER A 49 19.25 -13.61 2.18
CA SER A 49 19.12 -13.47 0.72
C SER A 49 19.30 -14.78 -0.03
N ASN A 50 20.11 -15.73 0.49
CA ASN A 50 20.38 -16.99 -0.17
C ASN A 50 19.12 -17.88 -0.31
N GLU A 51 18.08 -17.62 0.49
CA GLU A 51 16.84 -18.39 0.50
C GLU A 51 15.73 -17.71 -0.32
N ILE A 52 16.02 -16.55 -0.92
CA ILE A 52 15.00 -15.71 -1.54
C ILE A 52 15.25 -15.58 -3.04
N GLU A 53 14.30 -16.05 -3.84
CA GLU A 53 14.34 -15.87 -5.27
C GLU A 53 14.21 -14.38 -5.65
N GLN A 54 15.01 -13.90 -6.59
CA GLN A 54 15.04 -12.51 -7.05
C GLN A 54 13.66 -11.97 -7.52
N ARG A 55 12.76 -12.86 -7.98
CA ARG A 55 11.40 -12.45 -8.38
C ARG A 55 10.57 -11.89 -7.22
N HIS A 56 10.88 -12.27 -5.97
CA HIS A 56 10.18 -11.78 -4.77
C HIS A 56 10.72 -10.45 -4.24
N LEU A 57 11.91 -10.03 -4.70
CA LEU A 57 12.46 -8.74 -4.33
C LEU A 57 11.57 -7.60 -4.84
N LEU A 58 11.25 -6.70 -3.92
CA LEU A 58 10.50 -5.49 -4.23
C LEU A 58 11.34 -4.53 -5.06
N LYS A 59 10.68 -3.89 -6.03
CA LYS A 59 11.27 -2.85 -6.87
C LYS A 59 10.59 -1.52 -6.57
N LYS A 60 11.34 -0.44 -6.66
CA LYS A 60 10.76 0.91 -6.54
C LYS A 60 9.57 1.05 -7.50
N GLY A 61 8.44 1.53 -6.96
CA GLY A 61 7.19 1.66 -7.70
C GLY A 61 6.27 0.43 -7.62
N ASP A 62 6.69 -0.68 -6.99
CA ASP A 62 5.76 -1.75 -6.67
C ASP A 62 4.68 -1.24 -5.71
N VAL A 63 3.43 -1.57 -5.98
CA VAL A 63 2.31 -1.26 -5.08
C VAL A 63 2.00 -2.50 -4.23
N LEU A 64 2.12 -2.34 -2.92
CA LEU A 64 1.80 -3.38 -1.94
C LEU A 64 0.34 -3.24 -1.53
N PHE A 65 -0.48 -4.23 -1.81
CA PHE A 65 -1.87 -4.28 -1.38
C PHE A 65 -2.04 -5.28 -0.24
N ALA A 66 -2.37 -4.78 0.96
CA ALA A 66 -2.68 -5.62 2.12
C ALA A 66 -4.03 -6.31 1.91
N ALA A 67 -3.99 -7.57 1.48
CA ALA A 67 -5.18 -8.33 1.09
C ALA A 67 -5.78 -9.12 2.25
N LYS A 68 -5.04 -9.34 3.32
CA LYS A 68 -5.45 -10.13 4.50
C LYS A 68 -5.28 -9.30 5.76
N GLY A 69 -6.26 -9.36 6.66
CA GLY A 69 -6.22 -8.72 7.95
C GLY A 69 -7.48 -7.92 8.24
N THR A 70 -7.47 -7.17 9.33
CA THR A 70 -8.59 -6.34 9.78
C THR A 70 -8.82 -5.14 8.87
N ARG A 71 -7.84 -4.80 8.04
CA ARG A 71 -7.88 -3.63 7.16
C ARG A 71 -7.12 -3.89 5.87
N ASN A 72 -7.75 -3.53 4.75
CA ASN A 72 -7.10 -3.52 3.45
C ASN A 72 -6.58 -2.11 3.14
N PHE A 73 -5.36 -2.00 2.64
CA PHE A 73 -4.74 -0.76 2.20
C PHE A 73 -3.73 -1.02 1.10
N ALA A 74 -3.40 0.02 0.36
CA ALA A 74 -2.33 0.01 -0.64
C ALA A 74 -1.24 1.01 -0.28
N ALA A 75 0.03 0.62 -0.48
CA ALA A 75 1.20 1.46 -0.26
C ALA A 75 2.19 1.32 -1.42
N VAL A 76 2.85 2.41 -1.81
CA VAL A 76 3.90 2.35 -2.84
C VAL A 76 5.23 2.08 -2.17
N TYR A 77 5.95 1.06 -2.66
CA TYR A 77 7.30 0.78 -2.21
C TYR A 77 8.29 1.78 -2.81
N GLN A 78 8.87 2.60 -1.95
CA GLN A 78 9.80 3.68 -2.34
C GLN A 78 11.24 3.44 -1.89
N ASN A 79 11.48 2.45 -1.00
CA ASN A 79 12.80 2.24 -0.43
C ASN A 79 13.80 1.76 -1.51
N LYS A 80 15.01 2.35 -1.49
CA LYS A 80 16.12 1.98 -2.38
C LYS A 80 17.34 1.48 -1.62
N LYS A 81 17.36 1.62 -0.28
CA LYS A 81 18.57 1.42 0.52
C LYS A 81 18.76 -0.04 0.95
N GLN A 82 17.68 -0.79 1.07
CA GLN A 82 17.71 -2.17 1.55
C GLN A 82 16.85 -3.04 0.66
N ALA A 83 17.29 -4.27 0.41
CA ALA A 83 16.48 -5.27 -0.24
C ALA A 83 15.29 -5.62 0.65
N CYS A 84 14.10 -5.72 0.07
CA CYS A 84 12.87 -6.04 0.79
C CYS A 84 12.05 -7.08 0.05
N VAL A 85 11.32 -7.89 0.80
CA VAL A 85 10.25 -8.74 0.29
C VAL A 85 8.97 -8.52 1.08
N ALA A 86 7.82 -8.72 0.45
CA ALA A 86 6.52 -8.61 1.11
C ALA A 86 6.08 -9.97 1.65
N SER A 87 5.42 -9.98 2.82
CA SER A 87 4.80 -11.18 3.39
C SER A 87 3.55 -11.60 2.62
N THR A 88 3.07 -12.83 2.89
CA THR A 88 1.84 -13.39 2.28
C THR A 88 0.56 -12.61 2.60
N SER A 89 0.60 -11.64 3.49
CA SER A 89 -0.53 -10.72 3.71
C SER A 89 -0.70 -9.69 2.59
N PHE A 90 0.34 -9.53 1.74
CA PHE A 90 0.32 -8.61 0.61
C PHE A 90 0.18 -9.33 -0.73
N PHE A 91 -0.49 -8.65 -1.66
CA PHE A 91 -0.21 -8.76 -3.09
C PHE A 91 0.76 -7.66 -3.50
N VAL A 92 1.79 -8.05 -4.24
CA VAL A 92 2.73 -7.13 -4.89
C VAL A 92 2.25 -6.89 -6.29
N ILE A 93 1.89 -5.65 -6.58
CA ILE A 93 1.35 -5.21 -7.87
C ILE A 93 2.45 -4.42 -8.58
N ARG A 94 2.94 -4.95 -9.68
CA ARG A 94 3.97 -4.33 -10.51
C ARG A 94 3.36 -3.88 -11.82
N LEU A 95 3.29 -2.57 -12.03
CA LEU A 95 2.74 -1.99 -13.24
C LEU A 95 3.57 -2.40 -14.48
N ILE A 96 2.87 -2.71 -15.56
CA ILE A 96 3.44 -2.99 -16.88
C ILE A 96 3.30 -1.73 -17.75
N GLU A 97 2.16 -1.06 -17.63
CA GLU A 97 1.83 0.13 -18.38
C GLU A 97 2.52 1.38 -17.81
N LYS A 98 3.02 2.25 -18.71
CA LYS A 98 3.71 3.49 -18.34
C LYS A 98 2.76 4.69 -18.16
N ASN A 99 1.51 4.56 -18.56
CA ASN A 99 0.49 5.60 -18.51
C ASN A 99 -0.25 5.68 -17.15
N ILE A 100 0.19 4.90 -16.17
CA ILE A 100 -0.36 4.92 -14.82
C ILE A 100 0.76 5.06 -13.78
N LEU A 101 0.59 6.00 -12.86
CA LEU A 101 1.52 6.22 -11.75
C LEU A 101 1.25 5.22 -10.63
N PRO A 102 2.27 4.60 -10.01
CA PRO A 102 2.10 3.75 -8.84
C PRO A 102 1.37 4.45 -7.69
N GLU A 103 1.66 5.73 -7.47
CA GLU A 103 1.01 6.57 -6.46
C GLU A 103 -0.47 6.76 -6.75
N TYR A 104 -0.85 6.91 -8.03
CA TYR A 104 -2.25 7.01 -8.44
C TYR A 104 -2.97 5.67 -8.22
N LEU A 105 -2.35 4.56 -8.58
CA LEU A 105 -2.93 3.24 -8.32
C LEU A 105 -3.15 3.02 -6.82
N ALA A 106 -2.15 3.35 -5.98
CA ALA A 106 -2.30 3.23 -4.53
C ALA A 106 -3.42 4.13 -3.99
N TRP A 107 -3.51 5.37 -4.48
CA TRP A 107 -4.61 6.28 -4.15
C TRP A 107 -5.97 5.68 -4.54
N TYR A 108 -6.09 5.16 -5.78
CA TYR A 108 -7.33 4.56 -6.28
C TYR A 108 -7.77 3.35 -5.45
N LEU A 109 -6.82 2.47 -5.11
CA LEU A 109 -7.09 1.30 -4.26
C LEU A 109 -7.48 1.69 -2.84
N ASN A 110 -6.98 2.81 -2.31
CA ASN A 110 -7.34 3.34 -1.00
C ASN A 110 -8.61 4.20 -1.01
N HIS A 111 -9.14 4.54 -2.18
CA HIS A 111 -10.34 5.37 -2.27
C HIS A 111 -11.54 4.65 -1.62
N PRO A 112 -12.40 5.35 -0.82
CA PRO A 112 -13.51 4.72 -0.10
C PRO A 112 -14.43 3.86 -0.98
N ASN A 113 -14.77 4.33 -2.19
CA ASN A 113 -15.62 3.58 -3.12
C ASN A 113 -14.97 2.28 -3.57
N THR A 114 -13.65 2.30 -3.87
CA THR A 114 -12.89 1.10 -4.25
C THR A 114 -12.80 0.12 -3.08
N GLN A 115 -12.52 0.63 -1.88
CA GLN A 115 -12.48 -0.18 -0.67
C GLN A 115 -13.84 -0.84 -0.38
N GLN A 116 -14.96 -0.13 -0.61
CA GLN A 116 -16.29 -0.69 -0.46
C GLN A 116 -16.58 -1.80 -1.49
N LEU A 117 -16.19 -1.58 -2.77
CA LEU A 117 -16.32 -2.61 -3.82
C LEU A 117 -15.52 -3.87 -3.47
N LEU A 118 -14.29 -3.72 -2.99
CA LEU A 118 -13.43 -4.83 -2.60
C LEU A 118 -14.00 -5.57 -1.38
N LYS A 119 -14.50 -4.87 -0.38
CA LYS A 119 -15.14 -5.46 0.80
C LYS A 119 -16.37 -6.28 0.44
N ASN A 120 -17.19 -5.81 -0.49
CA ASN A 120 -18.40 -6.53 -0.93
C ASN A 120 -18.07 -7.84 -1.65
N GLN A 121 -16.85 -8.00 -2.17
CA GLN A 121 -16.36 -9.20 -2.85
C GLN A 121 -15.42 -10.04 -1.98
N ALA A 122 -15.19 -9.61 -0.74
CA ALA A 122 -14.29 -10.29 0.19
C ALA A 122 -14.91 -11.57 0.74
N ILE A 123 -14.08 -12.55 1.04
CA ILE A 123 -14.47 -13.82 1.66
C ILE A 123 -14.02 -13.81 3.13
N GLY A 124 -14.91 -14.25 4.01
CA GLY A 124 -14.64 -14.39 5.45
C GLY A 124 -15.41 -13.39 6.31
N THR A 125 -15.87 -13.84 7.48
CA THR A 125 -16.65 -13.03 8.42
C THR A 125 -15.78 -12.38 9.50
N SER A 126 -14.71 -13.03 9.94
CA SER A 126 -13.82 -12.53 11.01
C SER A 126 -12.51 -11.93 10.46
N MET A 127 -11.98 -12.46 9.36
CA MET A 127 -10.84 -11.91 8.65
C MET A 127 -11.21 -11.69 7.18
N VAL A 128 -11.32 -10.42 6.81
CA VAL A 128 -11.60 -10.03 5.43
C VAL A 128 -10.38 -10.36 4.56
N SER A 129 -10.58 -11.21 3.56
CA SER A 129 -9.54 -11.57 2.61
C SER A 129 -9.99 -11.26 1.19
N ILE A 130 -9.24 -10.39 0.52
CA ILE A 130 -9.43 -10.11 -0.91
C ILE A 130 -8.62 -11.14 -1.70
N SER A 131 -9.29 -11.86 -2.59
CA SER A 131 -8.61 -12.83 -3.45
C SER A 131 -7.85 -12.13 -4.59
N LYS A 132 -6.82 -12.83 -5.12
CA LYS A 132 -6.07 -12.35 -6.28
C LYS A 132 -6.99 -12.12 -7.49
N VAL A 133 -7.96 -13.00 -7.70
CA VAL A 133 -8.93 -12.92 -8.81
C VAL A 133 -9.80 -11.68 -8.70
N VAL A 134 -10.28 -11.36 -7.51
CA VAL A 134 -11.05 -10.13 -7.25
C VAL A 134 -10.20 -8.90 -7.59
N LEU A 135 -8.95 -8.88 -7.14
CA LEU A 135 -8.06 -7.76 -7.41
C LEU A 135 -7.71 -7.63 -8.90
N GLN A 136 -7.47 -8.75 -9.60
CA GLN A 136 -7.20 -8.77 -11.04
C GLN A 136 -8.37 -8.25 -11.87
N ASN A 137 -9.61 -8.56 -11.47
CA ASN A 137 -10.82 -8.14 -12.17
C ASN A 137 -11.30 -6.73 -11.80
N LEU A 138 -10.66 -6.07 -10.83
CA LEU A 138 -11.00 -4.71 -10.47
C LEU A 138 -10.78 -3.76 -11.64
N GLU A 139 -11.82 -3.05 -12.04
CA GLU A 139 -11.74 -2.01 -13.07
C GLU A 139 -11.11 -0.74 -12.50
N ILE A 140 -10.02 -0.29 -13.12
CA ILE A 140 -9.32 0.94 -12.78
C ILE A 140 -9.64 2.00 -13.81
N HIS A 141 -10.14 3.15 -13.37
CA HIS A 141 -10.26 4.33 -14.23
C HIS A 141 -8.89 5.01 -14.35
N ILE A 142 -8.37 5.11 -15.58
CA ILE A 142 -7.04 5.66 -15.85
C ILE A 142 -7.21 6.94 -16.68
N PRO A 143 -7.15 8.11 -16.06
CA PRO A 143 -7.06 9.39 -16.76
C PRO A 143 -5.64 9.61 -17.30
N ASP A 144 -5.43 10.69 -18.04
CA ASP A 144 -4.09 11.09 -18.48
C ASP A 144 -3.17 11.38 -17.27
N LEU A 145 -1.83 11.33 -17.51
CA LEU A 145 -0.83 11.51 -16.44
C LEU A 145 -0.92 12.88 -15.75
N LYS A 146 -1.35 13.92 -16.47
CA LYS A 146 -1.53 15.25 -15.87
C LYS A 146 -2.66 15.23 -14.84
N THR A 147 -3.78 14.63 -15.21
CA THR A 147 -4.93 14.47 -14.33
C THR A 147 -4.58 13.60 -13.11
N GLN A 148 -3.83 12.50 -13.30
CA GLN A 148 -3.36 11.68 -12.18
C GLN A 148 -2.52 12.49 -11.19
N LYS A 149 -1.55 13.28 -11.68
CA LYS A 149 -0.72 14.15 -10.84
C LYS A 149 -1.53 15.20 -10.09
N ASN A 150 -2.53 15.80 -10.75
CA ASN A 150 -3.41 16.78 -10.13
C ASN A 150 -4.23 16.16 -9.00
N ILE A 151 -4.79 14.95 -9.20
CA ILE A 151 -5.52 14.21 -8.16
C ILE A 151 -4.63 13.96 -6.95
N LEU A 152 -3.40 13.49 -7.18
CA LEU A 152 -2.44 13.23 -6.10
C LEU A 152 -2.08 14.52 -5.35
N HIS A 153 -1.83 15.60 -6.08
CA HIS A 153 -1.51 16.90 -5.48
C HIS A 153 -2.64 17.44 -4.61
N VAL A 154 -3.88 17.43 -5.13
CA VAL A 154 -5.06 17.86 -4.34
C VAL A 154 -5.22 16.97 -3.11
N THR A 155 -5.04 15.66 -3.24
CA THR A 155 -5.12 14.74 -2.09
C THR A 155 -4.06 15.04 -1.03
N GLU A 156 -2.84 15.41 -1.45
CA GLU A 156 -1.78 15.81 -0.53
C GLU A 156 -2.11 17.10 0.20
N LEU A 157 -2.65 18.09 -0.51
CA LEU A 157 -3.11 19.36 0.10
C LEU A 157 -4.21 19.12 1.13
N TRP A 158 -5.19 18.28 0.84
CA TRP A 158 -6.25 17.93 1.81
C TRP A 158 -5.70 17.25 3.05
N LYS A 159 -4.71 16.36 2.90
CA LYS A 159 -4.04 15.72 4.05
C LYS A 159 -3.32 16.76 4.92
N LYS A 160 -2.59 17.70 4.30
CA LYS A 160 -1.91 18.78 5.01
C LYS A 160 -2.91 19.69 5.75
N GLU A 161 -3.99 20.07 5.08
CA GLU A 161 -5.05 20.89 5.69
C GLU A 161 -5.64 20.18 6.93
N LYS A 162 -5.97 18.88 6.81
CA LYS A 162 -6.49 18.09 7.94
C LYS A 162 -5.51 18.04 9.11
N GLN A 163 -4.21 17.83 8.83
CA GLN A 163 -3.18 17.81 9.85
C GLN A 163 -3.05 19.16 10.57
N LEU A 164 -3.05 20.28 9.82
CA LEU A 164 -2.98 21.63 10.38
C LEU A 164 -4.21 21.94 11.23
N LYS A 165 -5.41 21.58 10.79
CA LYS A 165 -6.63 21.74 11.59
C LYS A 165 -6.54 21.02 12.92
N LEU A 166 -6.09 19.76 12.92
CA LEU A 166 -5.91 18.97 14.13
C LEU A 166 -4.87 19.59 15.08
N GLN A 167 -3.76 20.09 14.55
CA GLN A 167 -2.75 20.80 15.35
C GLN A 167 -3.31 22.07 15.99
N ILE A 168 -4.09 22.86 15.26
CA ILE A 168 -4.74 24.08 15.79
C ILE A 168 -5.71 23.71 16.91
N GLU A 169 -6.52 22.67 16.76
CA GLU A 169 -7.44 22.19 17.81
C GLU A 169 -6.67 21.78 19.06
N THR A 170 -5.63 20.97 18.91
CA THR A 170 -4.78 20.52 20.05
C THR A 170 -4.16 21.72 20.80
N LEU A 171 -3.62 22.71 20.05
CA LEU A 171 -3.02 23.89 20.67
C LEU A 171 -4.05 24.76 21.41
N ARG A 172 -5.26 24.88 20.88
CA ARG A 172 -6.36 25.59 21.57
C ARG A 172 -6.76 24.91 22.87
N GLU A 173 -6.89 23.58 22.87
CA GLU A 173 -7.19 22.80 24.08
C GLU A 173 -6.10 22.99 25.14
N GLN A 174 -4.82 22.94 24.75
CA GLN A 174 -3.70 23.19 25.65
C GLN A 174 -3.71 24.60 26.26
N GLN A 175 -4.09 25.62 25.49
CA GLN A 175 -4.22 26.99 26.00
C GLN A 175 -5.31 27.11 27.06
N ILE A 176 -6.44 26.41 26.88
CA ILE A 176 -7.54 26.41 27.85
C ILE A 176 -7.16 25.68 29.15
N GLN A 177 -6.40 24.56 29.04
CA GLN A 177 -5.97 23.79 30.22
C GLN A 177 -4.87 24.47 31.06
N ASN A 178 -4.16 25.44 30.49
CA ASN A 178 -3.08 26.18 31.16
C ASN A 178 -3.55 27.51 31.77
N GLN A 179 -4.84 27.80 31.75
CA GLN A 179 -5.48 28.92 32.45
C GLN A 179 -6.13 28.49 33.75
#